data_03f6a88f34c9d9182268c9f15b2e5b82
#
_entry.id   03f6a88f34c9d9182268c9f15b2e5b82
#
_cell.length_a   1.000
_cell.length_b   1.000
_cell.length_c   1.000
_cell.angle_alpha   90.00
_cell.angle_beta   90.00
_cell.angle_gamma   90.00
#
_symmetry.space_group_name_H-M   'P 1'
#
loop_
_entity.id
_entity.type
_entity.pdbx_description
1 polymer ?
#
loop_
_entity_poly.entity_id
_entity_poly.type
_entity_poly.pdbx_seq_one_letter_code
_entity_poly.pdbx_strand_id
1 'polypeptide(L)'
;SAALLGIAIAAAGIFVSQMTGNTIYDAFSSFAIGAILMAFAFFLAKENKGLLIGEAISRKDYRRIVALVLQIPEVNRIISLRTMHLGPKDVLVTMEVNLVDKLDTDRIETVIDTIEKRIIQIIPYVNPSKIYIELEQDSCPVDFRSKSKRKQQQ
;
A
#
# COMPACT_ATOMS: atom_id res chain seq x y z
N SER A 1 13.56 -22.31 12.78
CA SER A 1 12.71 -23.41 13.31
C SER A 1 12.14 -24.31 12.22
N ALA A 2 11.67 -23.81 11.06
CA ALA A 2 11.17 -24.66 9.97
C ALA A 2 12.26 -25.57 9.37
N ALA A 3 13.48 -25.06 9.24
CA ALA A 3 14.62 -25.84 8.75
C ALA A 3 14.93 -27.07 9.65
N LEU A 4 14.88 -26.91 10.97
CA LEU A 4 15.10 -28.00 11.92
C LEU A 4 14.02 -29.09 11.81
N LEU A 5 12.77 -28.68 11.62
CA LEU A 5 11.66 -29.59 11.36
C LEU A 5 11.88 -30.40 10.06
N GLY A 6 12.29 -29.73 9.00
CA GLY A 6 12.61 -30.36 7.73
C GLY A 6 13.74 -31.40 7.86
N ILE A 7 14.81 -31.06 8.57
CA ILE A 7 15.94 -31.95 8.83
C ILE A 7 15.50 -33.16 9.66
N ALA A 8 14.68 -32.96 10.69
CA ALA A 8 14.18 -34.05 11.52
C ALA A 8 13.30 -35.04 10.71
N ILE A 9 12.42 -34.55 9.85
CA ILE A 9 11.59 -35.35 8.97
C ILE A 9 12.46 -36.15 7.96
N ALA A 10 13.46 -35.48 7.36
CA ALA A 10 14.37 -36.13 6.43
C ALA A 10 15.16 -37.26 7.11
N ALA A 11 15.74 -36.99 8.28
CA ALA A 11 16.50 -37.97 9.04
C ALA A 11 15.62 -39.19 9.44
N ALA A 12 14.39 -38.96 9.88
CA ALA A 12 13.45 -40.03 10.21
C ALA A 12 13.07 -40.86 8.97
N GLY A 13 12.83 -40.21 7.81
CA GLY A 13 12.51 -40.91 6.57
C GLY A 13 13.63 -41.81 6.08
N ILE A 14 14.87 -41.32 6.11
CA ILE A 14 16.05 -42.09 5.74
C ILE A 14 16.23 -43.28 6.69
N PHE A 15 16.10 -43.07 8.00
CA PHE A 15 16.26 -44.09 8.99
C PHE A 15 15.24 -45.24 8.80
N VAL A 16 13.95 -44.90 8.62
CA VAL A 16 12.90 -45.90 8.38
C VAL A 16 13.11 -46.62 7.04
N SER A 17 13.53 -45.91 5.99
CA SER A 17 13.83 -46.49 4.68
C SER A 17 14.96 -47.52 4.78
N GLN A 18 16.01 -47.22 5.53
CA GLN A 18 17.12 -48.18 5.74
C GLN A 18 16.72 -49.42 6.57
N MET A 19 15.87 -49.23 7.60
CA MET A 19 15.43 -50.33 8.43
C MET A 19 14.46 -51.30 7.70
N THR A 20 13.62 -50.74 6.83
CA THR A 20 12.59 -51.55 6.11
C THR A 20 13.06 -52.02 4.73
N GLY A 21 14.19 -51.51 4.24
CA GLY A 21 14.69 -51.82 2.89
C GLY A 21 13.77 -51.27 1.77
N ASN A 22 12.83 -50.41 2.10
CA ASN A 22 11.83 -49.92 1.17
C ASN A 22 11.98 -48.38 0.98
N THR A 23 12.37 -47.98 -0.24
CA THR A 23 12.60 -46.57 -0.62
C THR A 23 11.32 -45.71 -0.67
N ILE A 24 10.14 -46.32 -0.54
CA ILE A 24 8.86 -45.57 -0.53
C ILE A 24 8.80 -44.61 0.66
N TYR A 25 9.37 -44.97 1.81
CA TYR A 25 9.37 -44.08 3.00
C TYR A 25 10.21 -42.82 2.80
N ASP A 26 11.33 -42.94 2.08
CA ASP A 26 12.15 -41.76 1.72
C ASP A 26 11.42 -40.86 0.74
N ALA A 27 10.75 -41.41 -0.26
CA ALA A 27 9.94 -40.66 -1.21
C ALA A 27 8.78 -39.91 -0.51
N PHE A 28 8.10 -40.56 0.46
CA PHE A 28 7.05 -39.91 1.26
C PHE A 28 7.59 -38.78 2.11
N SER A 29 8.75 -38.93 2.72
CA SER A 29 9.40 -37.90 3.52
C SER A 29 9.78 -36.67 2.67
N SER A 30 10.34 -36.92 1.49
CA SER A 30 10.68 -35.86 0.54
C SER A 30 9.44 -35.11 0.06
N PHE A 31 8.35 -35.80 -0.23
CA PHE A 31 7.06 -35.20 -0.58
C PHE A 31 6.49 -34.36 0.56
N ALA A 32 6.54 -34.85 1.80
CA ALA A 32 6.06 -34.13 2.98
C ALA A 32 6.85 -32.80 3.21
N ILE A 33 8.18 -32.87 3.09
CA ILE A 33 9.05 -31.68 3.19
C ILE A 33 8.70 -30.68 2.10
N GLY A 34 8.55 -31.11 0.85
CA GLY A 34 8.18 -30.28 -0.28
C GLY A 34 6.83 -29.58 -0.06
N ALA A 35 5.83 -30.28 0.46
CA ALA A 35 4.52 -29.73 0.78
C ALA A 35 4.59 -28.68 1.89
N ILE A 36 5.37 -28.94 2.95
CA ILE A 36 5.59 -27.97 4.04
C ILE A 36 6.27 -26.69 3.52
N LEU A 37 7.33 -26.84 2.72
CA LEU A 37 8.04 -25.69 2.15
C LEU A 37 7.13 -24.86 1.22
N MET A 38 6.31 -25.52 0.42
CA MET A 38 5.33 -24.85 -0.45
C MET A 38 4.30 -24.04 0.37
N ALA A 39 3.79 -24.61 1.45
CA ALA A 39 2.87 -23.94 2.36
C ALA A 39 3.53 -22.71 3.02
N PHE A 40 4.77 -22.83 3.48
CA PHE A 40 5.53 -21.69 4.03
C PHE A 40 5.80 -20.62 2.98
N ALA A 41 6.19 -20.98 1.77
CA ALA A 41 6.43 -20.04 0.69
C ALA A 41 5.15 -19.25 0.34
N PHE A 42 4.01 -19.93 0.27
CA PHE A 42 2.72 -19.29 0.03
C PHE A 42 2.32 -18.33 1.14
N PHE A 43 2.52 -18.76 2.41
CA PHE A 43 2.24 -17.91 3.57
C PHE A 43 3.10 -16.64 3.56
N LEU A 44 4.42 -16.78 3.34
CA LEU A 44 5.34 -15.66 3.27
C LEU A 44 5.02 -14.72 2.09
N ALA A 45 4.68 -15.28 0.93
CA ALA A 45 4.28 -14.49 -0.22
C ALA A 45 3.01 -13.66 0.06
N LYS A 46 2.04 -14.27 0.74
CA LYS A 46 0.80 -13.58 1.15
C LYS A 46 1.08 -12.44 2.15
N GLU A 47 1.94 -12.67 3.13
CA GLU A 47 2.30 -11.67 4.15
C GLU A 47 3.05 -10.49 3.53
N ASN A 48 3.99 -10.76 2.61
CA ASN A 48 4.80 -9.73 1.97
C ASN A 48 4.11 -9.02 0.80
N LYS A 49 2.98 -9.53 0.32
CA LYS A 49 2.27 -8.97 -0.83
C LYS A 49 1.93 -7.49 -0.65
N GLY A 50 1.44 -7.10 0.52
CA GLY A 50 1.07 -5.71 0.83
C GLY A 50 2.23 -4.72 0.71
N LEU A 51 3.45 -5.15 1.08
CA LEU A 51 4.67 -4.32 1.02
C LEU A 51 5.22 -4.18 -0.40
N LEU A 52 5.02 -5.20 -1.25
CA LEU A 52 5.58 -5.23 -2.62
C LEU A 52 4.75 -4.46 -3.64
N ILE A 53 3.44 -4.37 -3.45
CA ILE A 53 2.52 -3.74 -4.42
C ILE A 53 2.06 -2.33 -4.04
N GLY A 54 2.71 -1.70 -3.02
CA GLY A 54 2.37 -0.34 -2.62
C GLY A 54 0.91 -0.20 -2.17
N GLU A 55 0.49 -1.05 -1.24
CA GLU A 55 -0.89 -1.04 -0.75
C GLU A 55 -1.28 0.34 -0.18
N ALA A 56 -2.48 0.79 -0.48
CA ALA A 56 -3.03 2.01 0.10
C ALA A 56 -3.22 1.87 1.62
N ILE A 57 -3.27 2.98 2.34
CA ILE A 57 -3.59 2.99 3.78
C ILE A 57 -4.93 2.29 4.06
N SER A 58 -5.14 1.90 5.33
CA SER A 58 -6.38 1.23 5.73
C SER A 58 -7.61 2.09 5.38
N ARG A 59 -8.73 1.46 5.02
CA ARG A 59 -10.00 2.17 4.76
C ARG A 59 -10.47 3.00 5.95
N LYS A 60 -10.08 2.62 7.16
CA LYS A 60 -10.39 3.35 8.39
C LYS A 60 -9.62 4.66 8.45
N ASP A 61 -8.33 4.63 8.19
CA ASP A 61 -7.47 5.82 8.21
C ASP A 61 -7.79 6.75 7.04
N TYR A 62 -8.07 6.20 5.86
CA TYR A 62 -8.58 6.96 4.73
C TYR A 62 -9.81 7.80 5.10
N ARG A 63 -10.84 7.15 5.69
CA ARG A 63 -12.07 7.85 6.11
C ARG A 63 -11.81 8.90 7.18
N ARG A 64 -10.86 8.66 8.10
CA ARG A 64 -10.48 9.62 9.13
C ARG A 64 -9.82 10.85 8.54
N ILE A 65 -8.89 10.67 7.59
CA ILE A 65 -8.25 11.79 6.88
C ILE A 65 -9.33 12.64 6.20
N VAL A 66 -10.19 12.02 5.40
CA VAL A 66 -11.28 12.72 4.70
C VAL A 66 -12.16 13.49 5.68
N ALA A 67 -12.59 12.86 6.78
CA ALA A 67 -13.45 13.50 7.76
C ALA A 67 -12.79 14.69 8.46
N LEU A 68 -11.49 14.60 8.78
CA LEU A 68 -10.76 15.70 9.44
C LEU A 68 -10.44 16.84 8.49
N VAL A 69 -10.12 16.55 7.25
CA VAL A 69 -9.80 17.60 6.25
C VAL A 69 -11.08 18.37 5.88
N LEU A 70 -12.22 17.70 5.73
CA LEU A 70 -13.51 18.36 5.47
C LEU A 70 -14.03 19.22 6.65
N GLN A 71 -13.45 19.10 7.85
CA GLN A 71 -13.76 20.01 8.98
C GLN A 71 -13.01 21.35 8.92
N ILE A 72 -12.13 21.54 7.94
CA ILE A 72 -11.43 22.81 7.74
C ILE A 72 -12.39 23.73 6.97
N PRO A 73 -12.75 24.90 7.50
CA PRO A 73 -13.77 25.77 6.89
C PRO A 73 -13.42 26.24 5.46
N GLU A 74 -12.13 26.34 5.17
CA GLU A 74 -11.62 26.77 3.87
C GLU A 74 -11.61 25.65 2.82
N VAL A 75 -11.78 24.39 3.23
CA VAL A 75 -11.84 23.23 2.31
C VAL A 75 -13.29 23.05 1.86
N ASN A 76 -13.54 23.31 0.60
CA ASN A 76 -14.85 23.13 -0.02
C ASN A 76 -15.11 21.62 -0.28
N ARG A 77 -14.15 20.94 -0.91
CA ARG A 77 -14.24 19.48 -1.18
C ARG A 77 -12.86 18.87 -1.39
N ILE A 78 -12.78 17.56 -1.19
CA ILE A 78 -11.64 16.74 -1.59
C ILE A 78 -11.97 16.12 -2.95
N ILE A 79 -11.12 16.35 -3.95
CA ILE A 79 -11.30 15.84 -5.31
C ILE A 79 -10.75 14.44 -5.41
N SER A 80 -9.51 14.26 -4.93
CA SER A 80 -8.92 12.93 -4.84
C SER A 80 -8.03 12.82 -3.60
N LEU A 81 -7.93 11.60 -3.07
CA LEU A 81 -6.96 11.21 -2.05
C LEU A 81 -6.36 9.88 -2.46
N ARG A 82 -5.08 9.88 -2.73
CA ARG A 82 -4.31 8.68 -3.10
C ARG A 82 -3.22 8.48 -2.08
N THR A 83 -3.01 7.24 -1.69
CA THR A 83 -1.98 6.87 -0.72
C THR A 83 -1.30 5.60 -1.17
N MET A 84 0.00 5.50 -0.91
CA MET A 84 0.80 4.36 -1.32
C MET A 84 1.87 4.08 -0.27
N HIS A 85 1.98 2.84 0.19
CA HIS A 85 3.10 2.43 1.02
C HIS A 85 4.35 2.29 0.15
N LEU A 86 5.40 3.02 0.48
CA LEU A 86 6.73 2.93 -0.13
C LEU A 86 7.64 1.98 0.67
N GLY A 87 7.24 1.66 1.90
CA GLY A 87 7.97 0.78 2.79
C GLY A 87 7.21 0.52 4.09
N PRO A 88 7.78 -0.28 5.03
CA PRO A 88 7.10 -0.69 6.27
C PRO A 88 6.63 0.47 7.17
N LYS A 89 7.30 1.61 7.09
CA LYS A 89 6.99 2.84 7.86
C LYS A 89 7.10 4.08 6.98
N ASP A 90 6.76 3.94 5.71
CA ASP A 90 6.91 5.02 4.74
C ASP A 90 5.69 5.05 3.81
N VAL A 91 4.95 6.15 3.87
CA VAL A 91 3.71 6.35 3.13
C VAL A 91 3.77 7.63 2.35
N LEU A 92 3.47 7.54 1.06
CA LEU A 92 3.20 8.68 0.19
C LEU A 92 1.71 9.01 0.28
N VAL A 93 1.40 10.30 0.45
CA VAL A 93 0.04 10.83 0.44
C VAL A 93 -0.05 11.90 -0.63
N THR A 94 -0.96 11.73 -1.57
CA THR A 94 -1.27 12.74 -2.56
C THR A 94 -2.75 13.11 -2.43
N MET A 95 -3.05 14.38 -2.27
CA MET A 95 -4.40 14.89 -2.08
C MET A 95 -4.66 16.07 -3.02
N GLU A 96 -5.77 16.02 -3.71
CA GLU A 96 -6.29 17.14 -4.49
C GLU A 96 -7.48 17.75 -3.74
N VAL A 97 -7.40 19.04 -3.44
CA VAL A 97 -8.45 19.75 -2.69
C VAL A 97 -8.89 21.00 -3.43
N ASN A 98 -10.18 21.26 -3.35
CA ASN A 98 -10.75 22.53 -3.76
C ASN A 98 -10.98 23.39 -2.51
N LEU A 99 -10.41 24.60 -2.51
CA LEU A 99 -10.57 25.57 -1.45
C LEU A 99 -11.65 26.59 -1.83
N VAL A 100 -12.15 27.31 -0.83
CA VAL A 100 -13.06 28.44 -1.07
C VAL A 100 -12.34 29.55 -1.85
N ASP A 101 -13.10 30.29 -2.67
CA ASP A 101 -12.56 31.34 -3.51
C ASP A 101 -12.00 32.51 -2.70
N LYS A 102 -11.06 33.27 -3.30
CA LYS A 102 -10.50 34.53 -2.79
C LYS A 102 -9.70 34.41 -1.50
N LEU A 103 -9.07 33.27 -1.25
CA LEU A 103 -8.07 33.15 -0.20
C LEU A 103 -6.77 33.86 -0.60
N ASP A 104 -6.18 34.56 0.36
CA ASP A 104 -4.84 35.13 0.22
C ASP A 104 -3.78 34.00 0.32
N THR A 105 -2.61 34.22 -0.26
CA THR A 105 -1.51 33.23 -0.31
C THR A 105 -1.11 32.75 1.08
N ASP A 106 -1.01 33.67 2.05
CA ASP A 106 -0.66 33.33 3.44
C ASP A 106 -1.73 32.44 4.09
N ARG A 107 -2.99 32.63 3.72
CA ARG A 107 -4.09 31.80 4.21
C ARG A 107 -4.06 30.42 3.59
N ILE A 108 -3.75 30.33 2.30
CA ILE A 108 -3.59 29.05 1.59
C ILE A 108 -2.48 28.22 2.24
N GLU A 109 -1.31 28.83 2.53
CA GLU A 109 -0.19 28.19 3.21
C GLU A 109 -0.62 27.65 4.59
N THR A 110 -1.33 28.46 5.37
CA THR A 110 -1.85 28.05 6.69
C THR A 110 -2.81 26.85 6.60
N VAL A 111 -3.64 26.81 5.56
CA VAL A 111 -4.58 25.70 5.33
C VAL A 111 -3.83 24.42 4.96
N ILE A 112 -2.84 24.52 4.07
CA ILE A 112 -1.98 23.39 3.68
C ILE A 112 -1.28 22.82 4.90
N ASP A 113 -0.63 23.64 5.71
CA ASP A 113 0.02 23.26 6.96
C ASP A 113 -0.95 22.55 7.92
N THR A 114 -2.19 23.04 7.98
CA THR A 114 -3.22 22.45 8.84
C THR A 114 -3.63 21.08 8.33
N ILE A 115 -3.77 20.90 7.03
CA ILE A 115 -4.06 19.59 6.41
C ILE A 115 -2.92 18.62 6.68
N GLU A 116 -1.68 19.02 6.47
CA GLU A 116 -0.49 18.18 6.74
C GLU A 116 -0.44 17.71 8.20
N LYS A 117 -0.60 18.64 9.14
CA LYS A 117 -0.63 18.32 10.58
C LYS A 117 -1.73 17.32 10.93
N ARG A 118 -2.92 17.45 10.33
CA ARG A 118 -4.03 16.50 10.56
C ARG A 118 -3.74 15.12 9.96
N ILE A 119 -3.10 15.06 8.81
CA ILE A 119 -2.68 13.78 8.19
C ILE A 119 -1.65 13.07 9.08
N ILE A 120 -0.65 13.80 9.58
CA ILE A 120 0.41 13.26 10.45
C ILE A 120 -0.18 12.73 11.77
N GLN A 121 -1.20 13.37 12.31
CA GLN A 121 -1.89 12.88 13.52
C GLN A 121 -2.56 11.51 13.33
N ILE A 122 -3.01 11.21 12.11
CA ILE A 122 -3.66 9.93 11.80
C ILE A 122 -2.62 8.87 11.42
N ILE A 123 -1.59 9.27 10.70
CA ILE A 123 -0.53 8.39 10.21
C ILE A 123 0.82 8.90 10.76
N PRO A 124 1.16 8.57 12.02
CA PRO A 124 2.36 9.11 12.67
C PRO A 124 3.69 8.73 11.99
N TYR A 125 3.66 7.73 11.12
CA TYR A 125 4.82 7.25 10.37
C TYR A 125 4.90 7.82 8.94
N VAL A 126 4.00 8.74 8.55
CA VAL A 126 4.14 9.46 7.29
C VAL A 126 5.24 10.52 7.43
N ASN A 127 6.12 10.60 6.44
CA ASN A 127 7.10 11.67 6.36
C ASN A 127 6.41 12.93 5.80
N PRO A 128 6.49 14.11 6.48
CA PRO A 128 5.92 15.35 5.96
C PRO A 128 6.35 15.68 4.52
N SER A 129 7.60 15.40 4.17
CA SER A 129 8.13 15.61 2.81
C SER A 129 7.50 14.71 1.74
N LYS A 130 6.62 13.78 2.12
CA LYS A 130 5.91 12.87 1.22
C LYS A 130 4.40 13.09 1.24
N ILE A 131 3.97 14.25 1.70
CA ILE A 131 2.60 14.72 1.59
C ILE A 131 2.57 15.76 0.48
N TYR A 132 1.82 15.49 -0.58
CA TYR A 132 1.64 16.39 -1.72
C TYR A 132 0.18 16.82 -1.77
N ILE A 133 -0.05 18.13 -1.66
CA ILE A 133 -1.38 18.73 -1.71
C ILE A 133 -1.44 19.59 -2.95
N GLU A 134 -2.31 19.24 -3.87
CA GLU A 134 -2.60 19.99 -5.08
C GLU A 134 -3.91 20.76 -4.88
N LEU A 135 -3.90 22.03 -5.27
CA LEU A 135 -5.05 22.89 -5.22
C LEU A 135 -5.69 22.94 -6.60
N GLU A 136 -6.93 22.54 -6.72
CA GLU A 136 -7.68 22.63 -7.97
C GLU A 136 -8.84 23.62 -7.82
N GLN A 137 -8.85 24.61 -8.69
CA GLN A 137 -10.03 25.46 -8.87
C GLN A 137 -11.08 24.74 -9.70
N ASP A 138 -12.34 25.07 -9.55
CA ASP A 138 -13.46 24.56 -10.38
C ASP A 138 -13.36 24.98 -11.85
N SER A 139 -12.19 24.86 -12.44
CA SER A 139 -11.99 25.02 -13.87
C SER A 139 -12.32 23.71 -14.55
N CYS A 140 -13.29 23.79 -15.45
CA CYS A 140 -13.76 22.78 -16.38
C CYS A 140 -12.75 21.64 -16.65
N PRO A 141 -13.12 20.36 -16.54
CA PRO A 141 -12.19 19.27 -16.80
C PRO A 141 -11.52 19.49 -18.15
N VAL A 142 -10.19 19.53 -18.15
CA VAL A 142 -9.41 19.60 -19.39
C VAL A 142 -9.73 18.32 -20.17
N ASP A 143 -10.63 18.44 -21.15
CA ASP A 143 -11.01 17.33 -22.01
C ASP A 143 -9.83 16.97 -22.92
N PHE A 144 -9.03 16.02 -22.45
CA PHE A 144 -7.92 15.43 -23.23
C PHE A 144 -8.38 14.78 -24.54
N ARG A 145 -9.67 14.54 -24.73
CA ARG A 145 -10.23 13.98 -25.99
C ARG A 145 -10.25 14.97 -27.14
N SER A 146 -10.21 16.28 -26.89
CA SER A 146 -10.29 17.27 -27.97
C SER A 146 -8.99 17.40 -28.78
N LYS A 147 -7.84 17.05 -28.22
CA LYS A 147 -6.54 17.13 -28.93
C LYS A 147 -6.30 15.99 -29.92
N SER A 148 -6.99 14.86 -29.80
CA SER A 148 -6.83 13.72 -30.72
C SER A 148 -7.52 13.95 -32.08
N LYS A 149 -8.58 14.73 -32.12
CA LYS A 149 -9.32 14.96 -33.38
C LYS A 149 -8.72 16.00 -34.31
N ARG A 150 -7.83 16.88 -33.82
CA ARG A 150 -7.16 17.90 -34.70
C ARG A 150 -5.98 17.36 -35.52
N LYS A 151 -5.44 16.20 -35.19
CA LYS A 151 -4.32 15.59 -35.95
C LYS A 151 -4.74 14.68 -37.11
N GLN A 152 -6.03 14.48 -37.33
CA GLN A 152 -6.55 13.65 -38.42
C GLN A 152 -7.14 14.47 -39.59
N GLN A 153 -7.01 15.81 -39.55
CA GLN A 153 -7.52 16.69 -40.62
C GLN A 153 -6.41 17.57 -41.27
N GLN A 154 -5.17 17.13 -41.18
CA GLN A 154 -4.08 17.71 -41.98
C GLN A 154 -3.39 16.66 -42.86
#